data_b72b9b7bc98c8f966ba75c961f6bf41d
#
_entry.id   b72b9b7bc98c8f966ba75c961f6bf41d
#
_cell.length_a   1.000
_cell.length_b   1.000
_cell.length_c   1.000
_cell.angle_alpha   90.00
_cell.angle_beta   90.00
_cell.angle_gamma   90.00
#
_symmetry.space_group_name_H-M   'P 1'
#
loop_
_entity.id
_entity.type
_entity.pdbx_description
1 polymer ?
#
loop_
_entity_poly.entity_id
_entity_poly.type
_entity_poly.pdbx_seq_one_letter_code
_entity_poly.pdbx_strand_id
1 'polypeptide(L)'
;MDVWFEDTAMGRYVAQNEAAFFERHLQYFDGQAVVQQGGQWLRSSENVVAVPRDVLMTADAMAWESHSIDVLLMPHSHETAALTQVLHEASRVLKPEGRLVLTGFNPKSLWFFSKWFDGVRLPKKEHCLTLPALKQRLVDLDFEVEFGKFMVYLPAVNSKKGLRFWRFMEKAGDRWWPQCAAVYGLVLIKRMAGVTPLPEFEKILGTQTVALGAARISD
;
A
#
# COMPACT_ATOMS: atom_id res chain seq x y z
N MET A 1 12.06 13.02 5.99
CA MET A 1 10.59 12.88 6.25
C MET A 1 10.33 12.24 7.61
N ASP A 2 11.12 11.26 8.02
CA ASP A 2 10.97 10.51 9.28
C ASP A 2 10.87 11.39 10.54
N VAL A 3 11.70 12.42 10.64
CA VAL A 3 11.68 13.39 11.76
C VAL A 3 10.30 14.05 11.95
N TRP A 4 9.52 14.27 10.90
CA TRP A 4 8.16 14.84 11.02
C TRP A 4 7.20 13.89 11.72
N PHE A 5 7.28 12.58 11.44
CA PHE A 5 6.45 11.56 12.06
C PHE A 5 6.74 11.37 13.54
N GLU A 6 7.98 11.62 13.96
CA GLU A 6 8.41 11.47 15.35
C GLU A 6 8.23 12.75 16.18
N ASP A 7 8.53 13.91 15.62
CA ASP A 7 8.61 15.18 16.35
C ASP A 7 7.25 15.87 16.50
N THR A 8 6.33 15.68 15.56
CA THR A 8 5.04 16.39 15.59
C THR A 8 3.89 15.55 16.14
N ALA A 9 2.93 16.20 16.79
CA ALA A 9 1.73 15.50 17.27
C ALA A 9 0.91 14.92 16.10
N MET A 10 0.83 15.65 14.98
CA MET A 10 0.16 15.22 13.78
C MET A 10 0.90 14.07 13.09
N GLY A 11 2.23 14.16 12.99
CA GLY A 11 3.06 13.10 12.41
C GLY A 11 2.90 11.77 13.16
N ARG A 12 2.95 11.82 14.50
CA ARG A 12 2.68 10.62 15.32
C ARG A 12 1.27 10.06 15.12
N TYR A 13 0.29 10.93 14.94
CA TYR A 13 -1.08 10.49 14.65
C TYR A 13 -1.18 9.78 13.29
N VAL A 14 -0.56 10.34 12.26
CA VAL A 14 -0.46 9.70 10.94
C VAL A 14 0.25 8.36 11.05
N ALA A 15 1.43 8.33 11.68
CA ALA A 15 2.23 7.12 11.89
C ALA A 15 1.42 5.98 12.54
N GLN A 16 0.58 6.30 13.55
CA GLN A 16 -0.30 5.32 14.19
C GLN A 16 -1.36 4.75 13.24
N ASN A 17 -1.98 5.60 12.41
CA ASN A 17 -2.97 5.14 11.45
C ASN A 17 -2.35 4.28 10.34
N GLU A 18 -1.16 4.65 9.88
CA GLU A 18 -0.41 3.87 8.89
C GLU A 18 0.09 2.55 9.47
N ALA A 19 0.63 2.54 10.70
CA ALA A 19 1.03 1.31 11.37
C ALA A 19 -0.15 0.32 11.44
N ALA A 20 -1.32 0.78 11.85
CA ALA A 20 -2.52 -0.06 11.88
C ALA A 20 -2.96 -0.53 10.48
N PHE A 21 -2.72 0.26 9.43
CA PHE A 21 -2.96 -0.15 8.05
C PHE A 21 -1.99 -1.24 7.61
N PHE A 22 -0.69 -1.06 7.82
CA PHE A 22 0.33 -2.05 7.46
C PHE A 22 0.18 -3.35 8.26
N GLU A 23 0.00 -3.27 9.59
CA GLU A 23 -0.20 -4.44 10.46
C GLU A 23 -1.39 -5.29 10.00
N ARG A 24 -2.52 -4.65 9.66
CA ARG A 24 -3.70 -5.37 9.17
C ARG A 24 -3.41 -6.19 7.92
N HIS A 25 -2.59 -5.67 7.01
CA HIS A 25 -2.29 -6.35 5.76
C HIS A 25 -1.14 -7.34 5.90
N LEU A 26 -0.19 -7.12 6.83
CA LEU A 26 0.91 -8.03 7.11
C LEU A 26 0.46 -9.39 7.67
N GLN A 27 -0.65 -9.45 8.38
CA GLN A 27 -1.19 -10.70 8.93
C GLN A 27 -1.44 -11.80 7.89
N TYR A 28 -1.59 -11.42 6.62
CA TYR A 28 -1.83 -12.36 5.51
C TYR A 28 -0.56 -12.89 4.85
N PHE A 29 0.64 -12.46 5.30
CA PHE A 29 1.90 -12.73 4.63
C PHE A 29 2.90 -13.49 5.52
N ASP A 30 2.39 -14.29 6.42
CA ASP A 30 3.24 -15.10 7.29
C ASP A 30 4.06 -16.11 6.47
N GLY A 31 5.36 -16.22 6.80
CA GLY A 31 6.31 -17.09 6.08
C GLY A 31 6.81 -16.55 4.74
N GLN A 32 6.46 -15.33 4.32
CA GLN A 32 6.89 -14.71 3.08
C GLN A 32 8.10 -13.79 3.28
N ALA A 33 8.85 -13.52 2.20
CA ALA A 33 9.94 -12.55 2.20
C ALA A 33 9.37 -11.13 2.16
N VAL A 34 9.34 -10.45 3.31
CA VAL A 34 8.79 -9.09 3.48
C VAL A 34 9.92 -8.10 3.63
N VAL A 35 9.90 -7.05 2.82
CA VAL A 35 10.85 -5.93 2.88
C VAL A 35 10.09 -4.64 3.13
N GLN A 36 10.57 -3.83 4.06
CA GLN A 36 10.09 -2.47 4.31
C GLN A 36 11.10 -1.45 3.80
N GLN A 37 10.71 -0.66 2.81
CA GLN A 37 11.52 0.41 2.23
C GLN A 37 11.12 1.76 2.82
N GLY A 38 11.94 2.31 3.72
CA GLY A 38 11.66 3.57 4.43
C GLY A 38 10.69 3.39 5.61
N GLY A 39 10.15 4.51 6.11
CA GLY A 39 9.16 4.51 7.18
C GLY A 39 9.70 4.00 8.51
N GLN A 40 10.81 4.56 8.99
CA GLN A 40 11.47 4.13 10.24
C GLN A 40 10.57 4.25 11.47
N TRP A 41 9.52 5.07 11.40
CA TRP A 41 8.50 5.19 12.45
C TRP A 41 7.58 3.97 12.56
N LEU A 42 7.54 3.10 11.53
CA LEU A 42 6.84 1.83 11.60
C LEU A 42 7.73 0.80 12.31
N ARG A 43 7.23 0.24 13.40
CA ARG A 43 7.88 -0.89 14.04
C ARG A 43 7.67 -2.11 13.16
N SER A 44 8.73 -2.54 12.48
CA SER A 44 8.69 -3.80 11.74
C SER A 44 8.69 -4.99 12.70
N SER A 45 7.99 -6.03 12.32
CA SER A 45 8.05 -7.34 12.98
C SER A 45 9.44 -7.97 12.77
N GLU A 46 9.80 -8.95 13.58
CA GLU A 46 11.10 -9.66 13.48
C GLU A 46 11.34 -10.30 12.10
N ASN A 47 10.28 -10.62 11.37
CA ASN A 47 10.33 -11.25 10.05
C ASN A 47 10.40 -10.25 8.89
N VAL A 48 10.53 -8.95 9.16
CA VAL A 48 10.56 -7.89 8.14
C VAL A 48 11.95 -7.29 8.06
N VAL A 49 12.57 -7.34 6.88
CA VAL A 49 13.83 -6.63 6.61
C VAL A 49 13.52 -5.16 6.34
N ALA A 50 13.98 -4.28 7.21
CA ALA A 50 13.72 -2.84 7.11
C ALA A 50 14.94 -2.06 6.58
N VAL A 51 14.70 -1.24 5.56
CA VAL A 51 15.67 -0.31 4.98
C VAL A 51 15.38 1.10 5.53
N PRO A 52 16.36 1.84 6.02
CA PRO A 52 17.79 1.54 6.07
C PRO A 52 18.26 0.87 7.37
N ARG A 53 17.37 0.38 8.23
CA ARG A 53 17.75 -0.17 9.55
C ARG A 53 18.67 -1.39 9.44
N ASP A 54 18.28 -2.37 8.63
CA ASP A 54 18.96 -3.67 8.52
C ASP A 54 19.91 -3.70 7.32
N VAL A 55 19.54 -3.01 6.24
CA VAL A 55 20.33 -2.90 5.01
C VAL A 55 20.30 -1.45 4.52
N LEU A 56 21.44 -0.90 4.15
CA LEU A 56 21.55 0.47 3.64
C LEU A 56 21.43 0.48 2.12
N MET A 57 20.32 1.00 1.60
CA MET A 57 20.09 1.21 0.16
C MET A 57 19.07 2.32 -0.07
N THR A 58 18.97 2.78 -1.32
CA THR A 58 17.97 3.76 -1.73
C THR A 58 16.79 3.08 -2.42
N ALA A 59 15.62 3.73 -2.44
CA ALA A 59 14.41 3.16 -3.03
C ALA A 59 14.45 3.12 -4.57
N ASP A 60 15.28 3.96 -5.20
CA ASP A 60 15.49 4.05 -6.64
C ASP A 60 16.59 3.11 -7.17
N ALA A 61 17.31 2.43 -6.26
CA ALA A 61 18.35 1.46 -6.60
C ALA A 61 18.40 0.37 -5.51
N MET A 62 17.44 -0.55 -5.53
CA MET A 62 17.34 -1.62 -4.53
C MET A 62 18.33 -2.74 -4.82
N ALA A 63 19.15 -3.11 -3.84
CA ALA A 63 20.15 -4.18 -3.95
C ALA A 63 19.55 -5.60 -3.83
N TRP A 64 18.28 -5.77 -4.16
CA TRP A 64 17.59 -7.05 -4.21
C TRP A 64 17.61 -7.62 -5.62
N GLU A 65 17.65 -8.94 -5.74
CA GLU A 65 17.50 -9.62 -7.03
C GLU A 65 16.10 -9.38 -7.61
N SER A 66 15.98 -9.49 -8.93
CA SER A 66 14.67 -9.41 -9.59
C SER A 66 13.81 -10.60 -9.16
N HIS A 67 12.54 -10.32 -8.88
CA HIS A 67 11.56 -11.34 -8.47
C HIS A 67 11.96 -12.13 -7.22
N SER A 68 12.59 -11.47 -6.22
CA SER A 68 13.03 -12.09 -4.98
C SER A 68 12.13 -11.82 -3.77
N ILE A 69 11.33 -10.75 -3.80
CA ILE A 69 10.52 -10.28 -2.69
C ILE A 69 9.06 -10.66 -2.91
N ASP A 70 8.40 -11.20 -1.88
CA ASP A 70 6.97 -11.51 -1.91
C ASP A 70 6.12 -10.28 -1.58
N VAL A 71 6.55 -9.49 -0.60
CA VAL A 71 5.83 -8.29 -0.14
C VAL A 71 6.78 -7.13 0.07
N LEU A 72 6.50 -6.00 -0.58
CA LEU A 72 7.24 -4.75 -0.42
C LEU A 72 6.35 -3.70 0.24
N LEU A 73 6.78 -3.21 1.42
CA LEU A 73 6.13 -2.12 2.14
C LEU A 73 6.84 -0.81 1.81
N MET A 74 6.10 0.18 1.34
CA MET A 74 6.64 1.47 0.94
C MET A 74 5.87 2.65 1.58
N PRO A 75 6.06 2.91 2.88
CA PRO A 75 5.49 4.10 3.52
C PRO A 75 6.19 5.36 2.99
N HIS A 76 5.49 6.17 2.21
CA HIS A 76 5.94 7.44 1.61
C HIS A 76 7.24 7.38 0.78
N SER A 77 7.79 6.20 0.52
CA SER A 77 9.10 6.06 -0.16
C SER A 77 9.05 6.42 -1.64
N HIS A 78 7.87 6.47 -2.24
CA HIS A 78 7.66 6.91 -3.62
C HIS A 78 7.50 8.43 -3.77
N GLU A 79 7.39 9.18 -2.67
CA GLU A 79 7.25 10.65 -2.67
C GLU A 79 8.61 11.34 -2.83
N THR A 80 9.22 11.14 -3.97
CA THR A 80 10.57 11.61 -4.32
C THR A 80 10.63 12.10 -5.76
N ALA A 81 11.67 12.88 -6.09
CA ALA A 81 11.95 13.28 -7.46
C ALA A 81 12.23 12.09 -8.38
N ALA A 82 12.76 10.99 -7.84
CA ALA A 82 13.07 9.75 -8.56
C ALA A 82 11.89 8.76 -8.62
N LEU A 83 10.65 9.23 -8.47
CA LEU A 83 9.45 8.39 -8.39
C LEU A 83 9.40 7.29 -9.46
N THR A 84 9.69 7.61 -10.71
CA THR A 84 9.64 6.63 -11.81
C THR A 84 10.60 5.48 -11.57
N GLN A 85 11.83 5.77 -11.18
CA GLN A 85 12.84 4.76 -10.86
C GLN A 85 12.43 3.92 -9.65
N VAL A 86 11.88 4.55 -8.61
CA VAL A 86 11.39 3.86 -7.40
C VAL A 86 10.28 2.86 -7.76
N LEU A 87 9.32 3.23 -8.59
CA LEU A 87 8.24 2.33 -8.98
C LEU A 87 8.73 1.20 -9.90
N HIS A 88 9.67 1.49 -10.81
CA HIS A 88 10.32 0.46 -11.62
C HIS A 88 11.10 -0.55 -10.77
N GLU A 89 11.88 -0.06 -9.79
CA GLU A 89 12.58 -0.94 -8.85
C GLU A 89 11.62 -1.79 -8.01
N ALA A 90 10.53 -1.20 -7.51
CA ALA A 90 9.49 -1.96 -6.82
C ALA A 90 8.90 -3.07 -7.70
N SER A 91 8.62 -2.77 -8.97
CA SER A 91 8.17 -3.79 -9.91
C SER A 91 9.25 -4.84 -10.18
N ARG A 92 10.51 -4.45 -10.34
CA ARG A 92 11.62 -5.37 -10.63
C ARG A 92 11.83 -6.39 -9.50
N VAL A 93 11.86 -5.95 -8.25
CA VAL A 93 12.19 -6.81 -7.11
C VAL A 93 11.04 -7.71 -6.67
N LEU A 94 9.79 -7.31 -6.92
CA LEU A 94 8.63 -8.10 -6.55
C LEU A 94 8.47 -9.31 -7.48
N LYS A 95 8.18 -10.46 -6.87
CA LYS A 95 7.77 -11.66 -7.58
C LYS A 95 6.48 -11.44 -8.38
N PRO A 96 6.20 -12.25 -9.42
CA PRO A 96 4.85 -12.40 -9.95
C PRO A 96 3.87 -12.72 -8.81
N GLU A 97 2.70 -12.10 -8.81
CA GLU A 97 1.69 -12.18 -7.76
C GLU A 97 2.16 -11.64 -6.39
N GLY A 98 3.36 -11.05 -6.32
CA GLY A 98 3.86 -10.35 -5.14
C GLY A 98 3.07 -9.07 -4.88
N ARG A 99 3.10 -8.59 -3.64
CA ARG A 99 2.29 -7.46 -3.20
C ARG A 99 3.12 -6.23 -2.88
N LEU A 100 2.66 -5.10 -3.38
CA LEU A 100 3.14 -3.78 -3.00
C LEU A 100 2.12 -3.14 -2.06
N VAL A 101 2.54 -2.83 -0.84
CA VAL A 101 1.71 -2.08 0.12
C VAL A 101 2.36 -0.70 0.31
N LEU A 102 1.65 0.35 -0.04
CA LEU A 102 2.19 1.70 0.06
C LEU A 102 1.21 2.69 0.71
N THR A 103 1.75 3.71 1.35
CA THR A 103 1.01 4.89 1.81
C THR A 103 1.62 6.16 1.26
N GLY A 104 0.80 7.18 1.03
CA GLY A 104 1.25 8.47 0.52
C GLY A 104 0.33 9.61 0.90
N PHE A 105 0.86 10.85 0.87
CA PHE A 105 0.08 12.05 1.11
C PHE A 105 -0.76 12.44 -0.10
N ASN A 106 -2.01 12.80 0.18
CA ASN A 106 -2.94 13.25 -0.84
C ASN A 106 -2.81 14.78 -1.04
N PRO A 107 -2.29 15.26 -2.18
CA PRO A 107 -2.13 16.68 -2.44
C PRO A 107 -3.47 17.43 -2.59
N LYS A 108 -4.59 16.71 -2.71
CA LYS A 108 -5.97 17.26 -2.73
C LYS A 108 -6.63 17.28 -1.36
N SER A 109 -5.91 16.90 -0.30
CA SER A 109 -6.44 16.93 1.05
C SER A 109 -6.65 18.34 1.56
N LEU A 110 -7.47 18.46 2.61
CA LEU A 110 -7.70 19.74 3.31
C LEU A 110 -6.39 20.38 3.80
N TRP A 111 -5.37 19.59 4.09
CA TRP A 111 -4.08 20.10 4.58
C TRP A 111 -3.37 21.03 3.59
N PHE A 112 -3.54 20.80 2.30
CA PHE A 112 -2.87 21.58 1.26
C PHE A 112 -3.76 22.67 0.65
N PHE A 113 -5.04 22.72 1.03
CA PHE A 113 -5.98 23.71 0.53
C PHE A 113 -6.15 24.93 1.42
N SER A 114 -5.87 24.80 2.72
CA SER A 114 -6.22 25.83 3.67
C SER A 114 -5.00 26.60 4.19
N LYS A 115 -4.94 27.87 3.90
CA LYS A 115 -4.02 28.83 4.55
C LYS A 115 -4.30 28.99 6.05
N TRP A 116 -5.39 28.41 6.56
CA TRP A 116 -5.79 28.47 7.97
C TRP A 116 -4.86 27.65 8.88
N PHE A 117 -4.00 26.81 8.30
CA PHE A 117 -3.05 25.99 9.03
C PHE A 117 -1.63 26.55 8.96
N ASP A 118 -1.47 27.86 8.69
CA ASP A 118 -0.20 28.54 8.79
C ASP A 118 0.38 28.34 10.20
N GLY A 119 1.61 27.82 10.27
CA GLY A 119 2.28 27.45 11.51
C GLY A 119 2.24 25.96 11.87
N VAL A 120 1.51 25.13 11.13
CA VAL A 120 1.63 23.67 11.24
C VAL A 120 2.68 23.18 10.24
N ARG A 121 3.74 22.54 10.74
CA ARG A 121 4.72 21.91 9.87
C ARG A 121 4.11 20.71 9.18
N LEU A 122 3.87 20.83 7.87
CA LEU A 122 3.34 19.77 7.01
C LEU A 122 4.42 19.22 6.09
N PRO A 123 4.27 18.00 5.58
CA PRO A 123 5.11 17.45 4.54
C PRO A 123 5.09 18.31 3.26
N LYS A 124 6.16 18.29 2.50
CA LYS A 124 6.24 19.04 1.25
C LYS A 124 5.33 18.44 0.19
N LYS A 125 4.52 19.27 -0.45
CA LYS A 125 3.58 18.87 -1.50
C LYS A 125 4.26 18.49 -2.83
N GLU A 126 5.49 18.93 -3.06
CA GLU A 126 6.19 18.88 -4.35
C GLU A 126 6.26 17.48 -4.98
N HIS A 127 6.37 16.46 -4.14
CA HIS A 127 6.48 15.06 -4.59
C HIS A 127 5.22 14.23 -4.33
N CYS A 128 4.17 14.84 -3.78
CA CYS A 128 2.92 14.14 -3.52
C CYS A 128 2.12 13.98 -4.81
N LEU A 129 1.71 12.77 -5.12
CA LEU A 129 0.85 12.47 -6.26
C LEU A 129 -0.61 12.33 -5.85
N THR A 130 -1.50 12.76 -6.73
CA THR A 130 -2.91 12.38 -6.60
C THR A 130 -3.07 10.89 -6.82
N LEU A 131 -3.99 10.25 -6.11
CA LEU A 131 -4.24 8.83 -6.23
C LEU A 131 -4.50 8.35 -7.68
N PRO A 132 -5.29 9.07 -8.53
CA PRO A 132 -5.46 8.69 -9.93
C PRO A 132 -4.16 8.72 -10.73
N ALA A 133 -3.30 9.74 -10.52
CA ALA A 133 -2.03 9.85 -11.22
C ALA A 133 -1.04 8.75 -10.81
N LEU A 134 -1.04 8.37 -9.53
CA LEU A 134 -0.23 7.25 -9.05
C LEU A 134 -0.75 5.92 -9.59
N LYS A 135 -2.07 5.69 -9.56
CA LYS A 135 -2.69 4.47 -10.11
C LYS A 135 -2.35 4.26 -11.58
N GLN A 136 -2.40 5.31 -12.41
CA GLN A 136 -2.04 5.18 -13.82
C GLN A 136 -0.61 4.65 -13.99
N ARG A 137 0.36 5.22 -13.27
CA ARG A 137 1.76 4.77 -13.34
C ARG A 137 1.96 3.34 -12.83
N LEU A 138 1.18 2.93 -11.84
CA LEU A 138 1.23 1.57 -11.31
C LEU A 138 0.63 0.55 -12.28
N VAL A 139 -0.45 0.90 -12.96
CA VAL A 139 -1.04 0.07 -14.04
C VAL A 139 -0.06 -0.11 -15.20
N ASP A 140 0.69 0.92 -15.57
CA ASP A 140 1.72 0.87 -16.62
C ASP A 140 2.89 -0.08 -16.24
N LEU A 141 3.00 -0.49 -14.97
CA LEU A 141 3.97 -1.43 -14.40
C LEU A 141 3.35 -2.77 -13.99
N ASP A 142 2.21 -3.10 -14.56
CA ASP A 142 1.46 -4.35 -14.31
C ASP A 142 0.95 -4.54 -12.87
N PHE A 143 0.77 -3.44 -12.13
CA PHE A 143 0.14 -3.48 -10.82
C PHE A 143 -1.38 -3.32 -10.90
N GLU A 144 -2.10 -4.24 -10.26
CA GLU A 144 -3.54 -4.17 -10.05
C GLU A 144 -3.84 -3.79 -8.59
N VAL A 145 -4.80 -2.88 -8.38
CA VAL A 145 -5.21 -2.45 -7.04
C VAL A 145 -6.14 -3.49 -6.42
N GLU A 146 -5.69 -4.17 -5.39
CA GLU A 146 -6.46 -5.14 -4.60
C GLU A 146 -7.33 -4.43 -3.55
N PHE A 147 -6.74 -3.43 -2.87
CA PHE A 147 -7.41 -2.68 -1.83
C PHE A 147 -6.90 -1.24 -1.78
N GLY A 148 -7.79 -0.31 -1.42
CA GLY A 148 -7.44 1.09 -1.20
C GLY A 148 -8.20 1.68 -0.03
N LYS A 149 -7.53 2.49 0.79
CA LYS A 149 -8.12 3.17 1.93
C LYS A 149 -7.63 4.60 2.02
N PHE A 150 -8.53 5.51 2.31
CA PHE A 150 -8.21 6.86 2.73
C PHE A 150 -8.16 6.94 4.26
N MET A 151 -7.22 7.72 4.78
CA MET A 151 -6.95 7.84 6.22
C MET A 151 -6.63 9.28 6.58
N VAL A 152 -6.93 9.66 7.83
CA VAL A 152 -6.62 10.97 8.39
C VAL A 152 -7.41 12.10 7.74
N TYR A 153 -8.59 12.34 8.30
CA TYR A 153 -9.50 13.41 7.87
C TYR A 153 -9.45 14.65 8.77
N LEU A 154 -8.65 14.61 9.82
CA LEU A 154 -8.48 15.72 10.73
C LEU A 154 -7.85 16.93 10.03
N PRO A 155 -8.22 18.16 10.37
CA PRO A 155 -7.45 19.32 10.00
C PRO A 155 -6.04 19.25 10.64
N ALA A 156 -5.06 19.87 9.98
CA ALA A 156 -3.71 19.92 10.51
C ALA A 156 -3.67 20.74 11.81
N VAL A 157 -3.25 20.11 12.92
CA VAL A 157 -3.17 20.76 14.23
C VAL A 157 -1.88 20.36 14.95
N ASN A 158 -1.31 21.31 15.72
CA ASN A 158 -0.02 21.10 16.41
C ASN A 158 -0.15 20.53 17.82
N SER A 159 -1.36 20.33 18.35
CA SER A 159 -1.55 19.95 19.75
C SER A 159 -2.35 18.66 19.92
N LYS A 160 -2.00 17.89 20.95
CA LYS A 160 -2.79 16.70 21.34
C LYS A 160 -4.24 17.04 21.69
N LYS A 161 -4.50 18.23 22.26
CA LYS A 161 -5.87 18.70 22.56
C LYS A 161 -6.66 18.97 21.28
N GLY A 162 -6.03 19.59 20.28
CA GLY A 162 -6.61 19.81 18.95
C GLY A 162 -6.95 18.49 18.25
N LEU A 163 -6.04 17.52 18.23
CA LEU A 163 -6.28 16.19 17.67
C LEU A 163 -7.50 15.51 18.32
N ARG A 164 -7.60 15.60 19.65
CA ARG A 164 -8.72 15.01 20.39
C ARG A 164 -10.05 15.70 20.06
N PHE A 165 -10.04 17.02 19.94
CA PHE A 165 -11.22 17.81 19.61
C PHE A 165 -11.75 17.47 18.21
N TRP A 166 -10.88 17.38 17.20
CA TRP A 166 -11.26 17.13 15.82
C TRP A 166 -11.49 15.65 15.48
N ARG A 167 -11.33 14.75 16.45
CA ARG A 167 -11.42 13.30 16.21
C ARG A 167 -12.74 12.83 15.61
N PHE A 168 -13.82 13.58 15.78
CA PHE A 168 -15.11 13.27 15.16
C PHE A 168 -15.07 13.38 13.63
N MET A 169 -14.14 14.17 13.08
CA MET A 169 -13.98 14.32 11.63
C MET A 169 -13.49 13.04 10.95
N GLU A 170 -12.86 12.11 11.65
CA GLU A 170 -12.48 10.81 11.06
C GLU A 170 -13.71 10.07 10.54
N LYS A 171 -14.76 9.96 11.36
CA LYS A 171 -15.99 9.29 10.96
C LYS A 171 -16.80 10.09 9.93
N ALA A 172 -16.83 11.41 10.07
CA ALA A 172 -17.52 12.27 9.15
C ALA A 172 -16.83 12.33 7.79
N GLY A 173 -15.51 12.46 7.76
CA GLY A 173 -14.69 12.52 6.55
C GLY A 173 -14.77 11.26 5.72
N ASP A 174 -14.64 10.10 6.34
CA ASP A 174 -14.76 8.80 5.68
C ASP A 174 -16.12 8.62 4.98
N ARG A 175 -17.19 9.16 5.57
CA ARG A 175 -18.55 9.08 5.01
C ARG A 175 -18.88 10.15 3.97
N TRP A 176 -18.46 11.40 4.21
CA TRP A 176 -18.93 12.54 3.43
C TRP A 176 -17.89 13.08 2.44
N TRP A 177 -16.59 12.95 2.74
CA TRP A 177 -15.49 13.51 1.94
C TRP A 177 -14.30 12.53 1.81
N PRO A 178 -14.51 11.30 1.34
CA PRO A 178 -13.45 10.28 1.34
C PRO A 178 -12.18 10.74 0.60
N GLN A 179 -12.32 11.53 -0.46
CA GLN A 179 -11.18 12.00 -1.26
C GLN A 179 -10.42 13.18 -0.63
N CYS A 180 -10.89 13.75 0.48
CA CYS A 180 -10.25 14.87 1.18
C CYS A 180 -9.31 14.42 2.32
N ALA A 181 -9.16 13.12 2.54
CA ALA A 181 -8.22 12.57 3.51
C ALA A 181 -6.79 12.99 3.21
N ALA A 182 -5.99 13.16 4.26
CA ALA A 182 -4.60 13.57 4.14
C ALA A 182 -3.68 12.46 3.62
N VAL A 183 -4.02 11.20 3.89
CA VAL A 183 -3.21 10.03 3.52
C VAL A 183 -4.08 9.03 2.78
N TYR A 184 -3.52 8.40 1.76
CA TYR A 184 -4.07 7.20 1.13
C TYR A 184 -3.15 6.00 1.38
N GLY A 185 -3.73 4.81 1.49
CA GLY A 185 -3.03 3.54 1.49
C GLY A 185 -3.55 2.65 0.37
N LEU A 186 -2.66 1.94 -0.29
CA LEU A 186 -2.94 0.99 -1.35
C LEU A 186 -2.29 -0.34 -1.08
N VAL A 187 -3.00 -1.41 -1.38
CA VAL A 187 -2.48 -2.76 -1.54
C VAL A 187 -2.64 -3.13 -3.01
N LEU A 188 -1.53 -3.48 -3.64
CA LEU A 188 -1.48 -3.80 -5.04
C LEU A 188 -0.84 -5.17 -5.23
N ILE A 189 -1.29 -5.87 -6.25
CA ILE A 189 -0.70 -7.14 -6.68
C ILE A 189 -0.01 -6.94 -8.03
N LYS A 190 1.18 -7.50 -8.20
CA LYS A 190 1.89 -7.47 -9.45
C LYS A 190 1.40 -8.60 -10.34
N ARG A 191 0.68 -8.27 -11.41
CA ARG A 191 0.26 -9.23 -12.42
C ARG A 191 1.33 -9.41 -13.47
N MET A 192 1.54 -10.62 -13.94
CA MET A 192 2.33 -10.87 -15.15
C MET A 192 1.40 -11.18 -16.30
N ALA A 193 1.54 -10.43 -17.40
CA ALA A 193 0.82 -10.72 -18.63
C ALA A 193 1.17 -12.15 -19.11
N GLY A 194 0.16 -13.01 -19.19
CA GLY A 194 0.32 -14.39 -19.65
C GLY A 194 0.27 -15.48 -18.55
N VAL A 195 0.27 -15.13 -17.29
CA VAL A 195 -0.04 -16.05 -16.19
C VAL A 195 -1.47 -15.78 -15.73
N THR A 196 -2.44 -16.10 -16.53
CA THR A 196 -3.81 -16.26 -16.03
C THR A 196 -3.80 -17.56 -15.23
N PRO A 197 -4.05 -17.58 -13.92
CA PRO A 197 -4.32 -18.84 -13.23
C PRO A 197 -5.48 -19.47 -13.94
N LEU A 198 -5.26 -20.64 -14.54
CA LEU A 198 -6.39 -21.43 -15.03
C LEU A 198 -7.33 -21.62 -13.84
N PRO A 199 -8.58 -21.19 -13.91
CA PRO A 199 -9.51 -21.51 -12.86
C PRO A 199 -9.48 -23.05 -12.71
N GLU A 200 -9.51 -23.55 -11.46
CA GLU A 200 -9.49 -24.98 -11.15
C GLU A 200 -10.70 -25.71 -11.75
N PHE A 201 -10.84 -25.73 -13.07
CA PHE A 201 -11.85 -26.50 -13.77
C PHE A 201 -11.53 -27.99 -13.80
N GLU A 202 -10.31 -28.41 -13.46
CA GLU A 202 -9.95 -29.82 -13.43
C GLU A 202 -10.60 -30.62 -12.30
N LYS A 203 -11.14 -29.99 -11.26
CA LYS A 203 -11.86 -30.72 -10.19
C LYS A 203 -13.30 -31.05 -10.49
N ILE A 204 -13.88 -30.52 -11.56
CA ILE A 204 -15.30 -30.79 -11.92
C ILE A 204 -15.43 -31.92 -12.96
N LEU A 205 -14.36 -32.28 -13.68
CA LEU A 205 -14.40 -33.34 -14.69
C LEU A 205 -13.89 -34.72 -14.20
N GLY A 206 -13.46 -34.82 -12.98
CA GLY A 206 -13.08 -36.10 -12.35
C GLY A 206 -14.24 -36.70 -11.59
N THR A 207 -15.15 -37.37 -12.25
CA THR A 207 -16.02 -38.47 -11.83
C THR A 207 -17.44 -38.32 -12.38
N GLN A 208 -17.57 -38.34 -13.68
CA GLN A 208 -18.79 -38.92 -14.28
C GLN A 208 -18.39 -40.16 -15.08
N THR A 209 -18.38 -41.30 -14.42
CA THR A 209 -18.44 -42.61 -15.05
C THR A 209 -19.80 -42.70 -15.75
N VAL A 210 -19.81 -42.49 -17.04
CA VAL A 210 -20.98 -42.81 -17.87
C VAL A 210 -21.08 -44.35 -17.92
N ALA A 211 -22.02 -44.88 -17.16
CA ALA A 211 -22.40 -46.28 -17.29
C ALA A 211 -23.13 -46.46 -18.64
N LEU A 212 -22.43 -46.97 -19.62
CA LEU A 212 -23.01 -47.46 -20.86
C LEU A 212 -23.89 -48.68 -20.53
N GLY A 213 -25.18 -48.45 -20.43
CA GLY A 213 -26.18 -49.52 -20.34
C GLY A 213 -26.16 -50.32 -21.65
N ALA A 214 -25.76 -51.57 -21.58
CA ALA A 214 -25.92 -52.51 -22.68
C ALA A 214 -27.39 -52.80 -22.93
N ALA A 215 -27.93 -52.31 -24.05
CA ALA A 215 -29.25 -52.76 -24.54
C ALA A 215 -29.17 -54.20 -25.02
N ARG A 216 -29.87 -55.10 -24.33
CA ARG A 216 -30.09 -56.47 -24.77
C ARG A 216 -31.18 -56.46 -25.81
N ILE A 217 -30.85 -56.88 -27.03
CA ILE A 217 -31.83 -57.21 -28.06
C ILE A 217 -32.24 -58.66 -27.76
N SER A 218 -33.54 -58.84 -27.51
CA SER A 218 -34.20 -60.16 -27.45
C SER A 218 -34.90 -60.41 -28.76
N ASP A 219 -34.63 -61.57 -29.31
CA ASP A 219 -35.37 -62.14 -30.45
C ASP A 219 -36.84 -62.40 -30.13
#